data_e30e93412fde1dac204e4557765a4a0a
#
_entry.id   e30e93412fde1dac204e4557765a4a0a
#
_cell.length_a   1.000
_cell.length_b   1.000
_cell.length_c   1.000
_cell.angle_alpha   90.00
_cell.angle_beta   90.00
_cell.angle_gamma   90.00
#
_symmetry.space_group_name_H-M   'P 1'
#
loop_
_entity.id
_entity.type
_entity.pdbx_description
1 polymer ?
#
loop_
_entity_poly.entity_id
_entity_poly.type
_entity_poly.pdbx_seq_one_letter_code
_entity_poly.pdbx_strand_id
1 'polypeptide(L)'
;MQNREQWGSKLGFILAAAGSAVGIGNIWKFPYIAGENGGAAFTLVYLLCILVVGLTIVIAEFAIGRSTQLSPVGAFEKLAPSSNWKWVGFLGVASAFVILSFYGVVGGWILKYIFVSISGGFEALSSNPDVAKNLFVSFISSTWSPILFQIVFMALCVYVIVNGVKDGIENWSKIMMPIIIVLLFVLAIRGLTLPGGIDGLKFLFLPRFDELTASAIVLALGHSFFTLSLGMGTMITYGSYLNKKQNLLNSALWVIALDLSLIHI
;
A
#
# COMPACT_ATOMS: atom_id res chain seq x y z
N MET A 1 -21.73 4.81 -26.09
CA MET A 1 -20.69 4.84 -25.05
C MET A 1 -21.16 3.90 -23.94
N GLN A 2 -20.49 2.78 -23.70
CA GLN A 2 -20.80 1.95 -22.55
C GLN A 2 -20.55 2.78 -21.29
N ASN A 3 -21.56 2.90 -20.42
CA ASN A 3 -21.39 3.57 -19.14
C ASN A 3 -20.35 2.76 -18.34
N ARG A 4 -19.18 3.38 -18.08
CA ARG A 4 -18.15 2.78 -17.25
C ARG A 4 -18.73 2.57 -15.85
N GLU A 5 -18.43 1.42 -15.25
CA GLU A 5 -18.76 1.13 -13.86
C GLU A 5 -18.31 2.28 -12.95
N GLN A 6 -19.04 2.58 -11.91
CA GLN A 6 -18.74 3.67 -10.97
C GLN A 6 -18.72 3.14 -9.54
N TRP A 7 -17.94 3.82 -8.69
CA TRP A 7 -17.96 3.55 -7.24
C TRP A 7 -19.38 3.73 -6.70
N GLY A 8 -19.81 2.81 -5.88
CA GLY A 8 -21.13 2.85 -5.25
C GLY A 8 -21.27 3.97 -4.21
N SER A 9 -20.14 4.38 -3.59
CA SER A 9 -20.13 5.44 -2.58
C SER A 9 -18.79 6.19 -2.53
N LYS A 10 -18.82 7.44 -2.01
CA LYS A 10 -17.60 8.22 -1.74
C LYS A 10 -16.70 7.50 -0.72
N LEU A 11 -17.28 6.94 0.33
CA LEU A 11 -16.55 6.21 1.36
C LEU A 11 -15.89 4.95 0.76
N GLY A 12 -16.61 4.21 -0.08
CA GLY A 12 -16.07 3.03 -0.75
C GLY A 12 -14.86 3.35 -1.62
N PHE A 13 -14.93 4.44 -2.39
CA PHE A 13 -13.79 4.94 -3.14
C PHE A 13 -12.59 5.28 -2.23
N ILE A 14 -12.82 6.06 -1.15
CA ILE A 14 -11.75 6.46 -0.23
C ILE A 14 -11.10 5.21 0.41
N LEU A 15 -11.90 4.26 0.88
CA LEU A 15 -11.39 3.04 1.48
C LEU A 15 -10.65 2.14 0.48
N ALA A 16 -11.12 2.08 -0.77
CA ALA A 16 -10.43 1.33 -1.81
C ALA A 16 -9.10 1.98 -2.22
N ALA A 17 -9.08 3.30 -2.40
CA ALA A 17 -7.87 4.04 -2.73
C ALA A 17 -6.86 4.04 -1.56
N ALA A 18 -7.34 4.22 -0.33
CA ALA A 18 -6.52 4.07 0.87
C ALA A 18 -6.03 2.62 1.02
N GLY A 19 -6.85 1.61 0.73
CA GLY A 19 -6.45 0.20 0.76
C GLY A 19 -5.40 -0.16 -0.29
N SER A 20 -5.34 0.59 -1.40
CA SER A 20 -4.23 0.48 -2.36
C SER A 20 -2.94 1.13 -1.84
N ALA A 21 -3.05 2.19 -1.04
CA ALA A 21 -1.92 2.86 -0.42
C ALA A 21 -1.43 2.08 0.82
N VAL A 22 -2.36 1.63 1.66
CA VAL A 22 -2.08 0.86 2.88
C VAL A 22 -1.74 -0.58 2.54
N GLY A 23 -0.50 -0.97 2.80
CA GLY A 23 -0.03 -2.32 2.51
C GLY A 23 1.27 -2.67 3.24
N ILE A 24 2.01 -3.57 2.64
CA ILE A 24 3.33 -4.02 3.13
C ILE A 24 4.30 -2.82 3.25
N GLY A 25 4.10 -1.78 2.43
CA GLY A 25 4.86 -0.53 2.51
C GLY A 25 4.80 0.11 3.88
N ASN A 26 3.61 0.26 4.45
CA ASN A 26 3.38 0.90 5.75
C ASN A 26 3.71 -0.02 6.93
N ILE A 27 3.29 -1.29 6.83
CA ILE A 27 3.33 -2.23 7.97
C ILE A 27 4.73 -2.85 8.15
N TRP A 28 5.45 -3.09 7.07
CA TRP A 28 6.74 -3.76 7.11
C TRP A 28 7.90 -2.84 6.70
N LYS A 29 7.80 -2.23 5.50
CA LYS A 29 8.93 -1.51 4.92
C LYS A 29 9.19 -0.18 5.62
N PHE A 30 8.14 0.57 5.95
CA PHE A 30 8.29 1.87 6.60
C PHE A 30 8.97 1.78 7.98
N PRO A 31 8.53 0.92 8.91
CA PRO A 31 9.18 0.80 10.23
C PRO A 31 10.66 0.40 10.10
N TYR A 32 10.98 -0.49 9.19
CA TYR A 32 12.35 -0.91 8.92
C TYR A 32 13.22 0.26 8.42
N ILE A 33 12.75 1.00 7.40
CA ILE A 33 13.51 2.12 6.84
C ILE A 33 13.63 3.26 7.86
N ALA A 34 12.55 3.60 8.55
CA ALA A 34 12.57 4.62 9.60
C ALA A 34 13.53 4.24 10.71
N GLY A 35 13.57 2.96 11.08
CA GLY A 35 14.50 2.41 12.07
C GLY A 35 15.98 2.64 11.73
N GLU A 36 16.33 2.47 10.45
CA GLU A 36 17.71 2.64 9.97
C GLU A 36 18.13 4.07 9.64
N ASN A 37 17.17 5.02 9.56
CA ASN A 37 17.43 6.37 9.05
C ASN A 37 17.02 7.49 10.04
N GLY A 38 17.16 7.28 11.34
CA GLY A 38 16.97 8.32 12.36
C GLY A 38 15.52 8.48 12.85
N GLY A 39 14.67 7.48 12.65
CA GLY A 39 13.32 7.41 13.24
C GLY A 39 12.44 8.60 12.90
N ALA A 40 12.16 9.45 13.90
CA ALA A 40 11.32 10.63 13.75
C ALA A 40 11.82 11.62 12.69
N ALA A 41 13.14 11.80 12.53
CA ALA A 41 13.67 12.72 11.52
C ALA A 41 13.34 12.23 10.10
N PHE A 42 13.51 10.94 9.82
CA PHE A 42 13.07 10.34 8.56
C PHE A 42 11.56 10.47 8.36
N THR A 43 10.77 10.21 9.39
CA THR A 43 9.31 10.32 9.35
C THR A 43 8.86 11.73 8.97
N LEU A 44 9.48 12.78 9.53
CA LEU A 44 9.18 14.18 9.19
C LEU A 44 9.46 14.49 7.72
N VAL A 45 10.61 14.04 7.18
CA VAL A 45 10.94 14.20 5.76
C VAL A 45 9.95 13.45 4.87
N TYR A 46 9.59 12.23 5.26
CA TYR A 46 8.61 11.43 4.56
C TYR A 46 7.23 12.10 4.52
N LEU A 47 6.74 12.62 5.65
CA LEU A 47 5.49 13.39 5.72
C LEU A 47 5.53 14.60 4.79
N LEU A 48 6.64 15.33 4.76
CA LEU A 48 6.82 16.46 3.85
C LEU A 48 6.77 16.03 2.39
N CYS A 49 7.43 14.93 2.02
CA CYS A 49 7.38 14.38 0.67
C CYS A 49 5.94 14.00 0.27
N ILE A 50 5.18 13.36 1.16
CA ILE A 50 3.78 13.02 0.90
C ILE A 50 2.91 14.27 0.73
N LEU A 51 3.04 15.27 1.60
CA LEU A 51 2.20 16.46 1.55
C LEU A 51 2.52 17.37 0.35
N VAL A 52 3.78 17.52 -0.01
CA VAL A 52 4.20 18.42 -1.10
C VAL A 52 4.13 17.73 -2.45
N VAL A 53 4.70 16.55 -2.57
CA VAL A 53 4.82 15.82 -3.85
C VAL A 53 3.68 14.82 -4.01
N GLY A 54 3.47 13.98 -3.01
CA GLY A 54 2.47 12.89 -3.07
C GLY A 54 1.06 13.41 -3.29
N LEU A 55 0.59 14.36 -2.49
CA LEU A 55 -0.76 14.94 -2.61
C LEU A 55 -1.00 15.55 -3.98
N THR A 56 -0.03 16.29 -4.50
CA THR A 56 -0.12 16.94 -5.82
C THR A 56 -0.30 15.91 -6.92
N ILE A 57 0.49 14.83 -6.88
CA ILE A 57 0.43 13.77 -7.90
C ILE A 57 -0.85 12.93 -7.76
N VAL A 58 -1.29 12.59 -6.55
CA VAL A 58 -2.58 11.89 -6.32
C VAL A 58 -3.72 12.67 -6.95
N ILE A 59 -3.79 13.99 -6.72
CA ILE A 59 -4.85 14.83 -7.29
C ILE A 59 -4.75 14.85 -8.82
N ALA A 60 -3.55 14.95 -9.38
CA ALA A 60 -3.33 14.94 -10.82
C ALA A 60 -3.78 13.59 -11.44
N GLU A 61 -3.39 12.46 -10.86
CA GLU A 61 -3.79 11.13 -11.32
C GLU A 61 -5.31 10.93 -11.23
N PHE A 62 -5.94 11.32 -10.11
CA PHE A 62 -7.40 11.30 -9.99
C PHE A 62 -8.09 12.17 -11.05
N ALA A 63 -7.53 13.35 -11.32
CA ALA A 63 -8.08 14.28 -12.33
C ALA A 63 -7.98 13.68 -13.74
N ILE A 64 -6.84 13.10 -14.12
CA ILE A 64 -6.63 12.41 -15.38
C ILE A 64 -7.64 11.26 -15.53
N GLY A 65 -7.73 10.40 -14.53
CA GLY A 65 -8.66 9.27 -14.53
C GLY A 65 -10.11 9.72 -14.65
N ARG A 66 -10.56 10.64 -13.80
CA ARG A 66 -11.95 11.15 -13.77
C ARG A 66 -12.34 11.88 -15.06
N SER A 67 -11.43 12.65 -15.65
CA SER A 67 -11.73 13.42 -16.88
C SER A 67 -11.87 12.53 -18.11
N THR A 68 -11.09 11.46 -18.17
CA THR A 68 -11.04 10.57 -19.32
C THR A 68 -11.98 9.38 -19.21
N GLN A 69 -12.15 8.85 -17.99
CA GLN A 69 -12.87 7.60 -17.68
C GLN A 69 -12.31 6.39 -18.45
N LEU A 70 -10.98 6.35 -18.61
CA LEU A 70 -10.26 5.32 -19.34
C LEU A 70 -9.16 4.70 -18.47
N SER A 71 -8.56 3.61 -18.96
CA SER A 71 -7.33 3.04 -18.42
C SER A 71 -6.17 4.04 -18.52
N PRO A 72 -5.06 3.86 -17.78
CA PRO A 72 -3.93 4.79 -17.85
C PRO A 72 -3.44 5.06 -19.27
N VAL A 73 -3.27 4.02 -20.09
CA VAL A 73 -2.83 4.16 -21.49
C VAL A 73 -3.85 4.97 -22.30
N GLY A 74 -5.12 4.58 -22.23
CA GLY A 74 -6.18 5.27 -22.97
C GLY A 74 -6.42 6.70 -22.47
N ALA A 75 -6.16 6.99 -21.19
CA ALA A 75 -6.27 8.33 -20.64
C ALA A 75 -5.26 9.29 -21.27
N PHE A 76 -3.99 8.90 -21.35
CA PHE A 76 -2.95 9.71 -21.98
C PHE A 76 -3.15 9.84 -23.50
N GLU A 77 -3.54 8.75 -24.16
CA GLU A 77 -3.86 8.79 -25.60
C GLU A 77 -5.01 9.75 -25.92
N LYS A 78 -6.06 9.78 -25.09
CA LYS A 78 -7.20 10.69 -25.25
C LYS A 78 -6.84 12.14 -24.98
N LEU A 79 -6.00 12.42 -23.97
CA LEU A 79 -5.60 13.78 -23.60
C LEU A 79 -4.57 14.39 -24.55
N ALA A 80 -3.74 13.55 -25.17
CA ALA A 80 -2.67 13.96 -26.07
C ALA A 80 -2.57 13.05 -27.31
N PRO A 81 -3.58 13.07 -28.19
CA PRO A 81 -3.74 12.05 -29.26
C PRO A 81 -2.63 12.03 -30.31
N SER A 82 -1.94 13.15 -30.51
CA SER A 82 -0.84 13.26 -31.51
C SER A 82 0.55 13.15 -30.91
N SER A 83 0.66 12.61 -29.69
CA SER A 83 1.91 12.57 -28.94
C SER A 83 2.28 11.16 -28.47
N ASN A 84 3.52 11.02 -27.98
CA ASN A 84 4.01 9.78 -27.40
C ASN A 84 3.61 9.58 -25.92
N TRP A 85 2.73 10.43 -25.36
CA TRP A 85 2.32 10.35 -23.95
C TRP A 85 1.65 9.03 -23.56
N LYS A 86 1.06 8.31 -24.50
CA LYS A 86 0.51 6.96 -24.26
C LYS A 86 1.55 6.01 -23.65
N TRP A 87 2.84 6.19 -23.96
CA TRP A 87 3.92 5.39 -23.42
C TRP A 87 4.13 5.62 -21.92
N VAL A 88 3.82 6.79 -21.39
CA VAL A 88 3.84 7.05 -19.93
C VAL A 88 2.78 6.18 -19.25
N GLY A 89 1.57 6.11 -19.81
CA GLY A 89 0.54 5.21 -19.31
C GLY A 89 0.95 3.74 -19.38
N PHE A 90 1.60 3.33 -20.48
CA PHE A 90 2.11 1.97 -20.63
C PHE A 90 3.22 1.65 -19.62
N LEU A 91 4.18 2.55 -19.41
CA LEU A 91 5.25 2.39 -18.42
C LEU A 91 4.67 2.28 -16.99
N GLY A 92 3.64 3.06 -16.66
CA GLY A 92 2.93 2.93 -15.39
C GLY A 92 2.35 1.53 -15.19
N VAL A 93 1.62 1.01 -16.19
CA VAL A 93 1.04 -0.35 -16.14
C VAL A 93 2.15 -1.42 -16.06
N ALA A 94 3.23 -1.27 -16.83
CA ALA A 94 4.37 -2.18 -16.78
C ALA A 94 5.04 -2.18 -15.40
N SER A 95 5.20 -1.01 -14.77
CA SER A 95 5.73 -0.89 -13.40
C SER A 95 4.83 -1.61 -12.39
N ALA A 96 3.52 -1.46 -12.49
CA ALA A 96 2.57 -2.18 -11.63
C ALA A 96 2.68 -3.70 -11.82
N PHE A 97 2.87 -4.17 -13.05
CA PHE A 97 3.06 -5.58 -13.34
C PHE A 97 4.34 -6.14 -12.72
N VAL A 98 5.45 -5.40 -12.83
CA VAL A 98 6.73 -5.78 -12.20
C VAL A 98 6.60 -5.82 -10.68
N ILE A 99 5.92 -4.83 -10.08
CA ILE A 99 5.65 -4.81 -8.63
C ILE A 99 4.80 -6.02 -8.22
N LEU A 100 3.75 -6.34 -8.97
CA LEU A 100 2.88 -7.47 -8.68
C LEU A 100 3.64 -8.80 -8.67
N SER A 101 4.69 -8.95 -9.47
CA SER A 101 5.49 -10.18 -9.54
C SER A 101 6.12 -10.55 -8.19
N PHE A 102 6.70 -9.58 -7.46
CA PHE A 102 7.25 -9.84 -6.13
C PHE A 102 6.19 -9.70 -5.01
N TYR A 103 5.22 -8.80 -5.19
CA TYR A 103 4.16 -8.58 -4.19
C TYR A 103 3.29 -9.82 -4.01
N GLY A 104 3.02 -10.55 -5.10
CA GLY A 104 2.33 -11.84 -5.06
C GLY A 104 3.08 -12.90 -4.25
N VAL A 105 4.42 -12.94 -4.36
CA VAL A 105 5.26 -13.84 -3.55
C VAL A 105 5.14 -13.51 -2.07
N VAL A 106 5.30 -12.23 -1.70
CA VAL A 106 5.19 -11.79 -0.29
C VAL A 106 3.78 -12.02 0.24
N GLY A 107 2.74 -11.79 -0.57
CA GLY A 107 1.35 -12.14 -0.23
C GLY A 107 1.19 -13.63 0.08
N GLY A 108 1.83 -14.50 -0.69
CA GLY A 108 1.92 -15.93 -0.43
C GLY A 108 2.61 -16.26 0.90
N TRP A 109 3.69 -15.54 1.26
CA TRP A 109 4.34 -15.70 2.56
C TRP A 109 3.41 -15.36 3.72
N ILE A 110 2.65 -14.27 3.60
CA ILE A 110 1.69 -13.88 4.62
C ILE A 110 0.62 -14.98 4.81
N LEU A 111 0.07 -15.52 3.73
CA LEU A 111 -0.87 -16.64 3.80
C LEU A 111 -0.26 -17.86 4.49
N LYS A 112 1.00 -18.20 4.20
CA LYS A 112 1.71 -19.27 4.91
C LYS A 112 1.78 -19.02 6.41
N TYR A 113 2.13 -17.80 6.82
CA TYR A 113 2.23 -17.46 8.24
C TYR A 113 0.86 -17.40 8.94
N ILE A 114 -0.20 -17.01 8.26
CA ILE A 114 -1.58 -17.13 8.76
C ILE A 114 -1.89 -18.61 9.02
N PHE A 115 -1.57 -19.49 8.07
CA PHE A 115 -1.78 -20.93 8.24
C PHE A 115 -0.98 -21.50 9.42
N VAL A 116 0.30 -21.12 9.57
CA VAL A 116 1.15 -21.54 10.69
C VAL A 116 0.57 -21.05 12.02
N SER A 117 0.04 -19.81 12.05
CA SER A 117 -0.58 -19.24 13.26
C SER A 117 -1.80 -20.04 13.69
N ILE A 118 -2.69 -20.36 12.77
CA ILE A 118 -3.94 -21.10 13.04
C ILE A 118 -3.63 -22.54 13.43
N SER A 119 -2.56 -23.15 12.89
CA SER A 119 -2.17 -24.53 13.21
C SER A 119 -1.40 -24.69 14.52
N GLY A 120 -1.31 -23.64 15.36
CA GLY A 120 -0.62 -23.70 16.66
C GLY A 120 0.90 -23.60 16.58
N GLY A 121 1.47 -23.35 15.40
CA GLY A 121 2.93 -23.25 15.21
C GLY A 121 3.58 -22.03 15.89
N PHE A 122 2.81 -21.08 16.39
CA PHE A 122 3.33 -19.87 17.03
C PHE A 122 3.98 -20.11 18.41
N GLU A 123 3.54 -21.10 19.17
CA GLU A 123 4.15 -21.43 20.46
C GLU A 123 5.62 -21.86 20.28
N ALA A 124 5.89 -22.66 19.26
CA ALA A 124 7.27 -23.05 18.92
C ALA A 124 8.11 -21.87 18.41
N LEU A 125 7.50 -20.89 17.74
CA LEU A 125 8.18 -19.68 17.23
C LEU A 125 8.51 -18.68 18.34
N SER A 126 7.68 -18.59 19.37
CA SER A 126 7.88 -17.64 20.48
C SER A 126 8.99 -18.05 21.47
N SER A 127 9.30 -19.33 21.53
CA SER A 127 10.27 -19.89 22.46
C SER A 127 11.73 -19.81 22.00
N ASN A 128 11.98 -19.70 20.69
CA ASN A 128 13.34 -19.66 20.15
C ASN A 128 13.39 -18.90 18.79
N PRO A 129 14.15 -17.78 18.69
CA PRO A 129 14.32 -17.02 17.45
C PRO A 129 14.88 -17.85 16.28
N ASP A 130 15.71 -18.86 16.55
CA ASP A 130 16.27 -19.73 15.51
C ASP A 130 15.19 -20.60 14.86
N VAL A 131 14.14 -20.97 15.58
CA VAL A 131 13.00 -21.71 15.03
C VAL A 131 12.26 -20.87 14.00
N ALA A 132 12.02 -19.58 14.28
CA ALA A 132 11.38 -18.66 13.35
C ALA A 132 12.21 -18.47 12.07
N LYS A 133 13.53 -18.27 12.23
CA LYS A 133 14.46 -18.13 11.11
C LYS A 133 14.51 -19.41 10.26
N ASN A 134 14.62 -20.57 10.88
CA ASN A 134 14.68 -21.85 10.18
C ASN A 134 13.37 -22.17 9.46
N LEU A 135 12.22 -21.84 10.06
CA LEU A 135 10.91 -21.97 9.39
C LEU A 135 10.86 -21.12 8.12
N PHE A 136 11.28 -19.86 8.21
CA PHE A 136 11.29 -18.96 7.06
C PHE A 136 12.25 -19.45 5.98
N VAL A 137 13.50 -19.78 6.34
CA VAL A 137 14.51 -20.24 5.38
C VAL A 137 14.06 -21.55 4.71
N SER A 138 13.55 -22.51 5.47
CA SER A 138 13.06 -23.78 4.91
C SER A 138 11.87 -23.57 3.96
N PHE A 139 10.99 -22.64 4.30
CA PHE A 139 9.86 -22.29 3.44
C PHE A 139 10.32 -21.66 2.12
N ILE A 140 11.15 -20.60 2.16
CA ILE A 140 11.58 -19.90 0.94
C ILE A 140 12.54 -20.74 0.07
N SER A 141 13.27 -21.70 0.67
CA SER A 141 14.15 -22.63 -0.05
C SER A 141 13.41 -23.82 -0.65
N SER A 142 12.16 -24.02 -0.27
CA SER A 142 11.32 -25.06 -0.86
C SER A 142 10.85 -24.66 -2.26
N THR A 143 10.93 -25.57 -3.22
CA THR A 143 10.52 -25.29 -4.59
C THR A 143 9.01 -25.06 -4.72
N TRP A 144 8.20 -25.87 -4.09
CA TRP A 144 6.75 -25.92 -4.34
C TRP A 144 5.93 -25.10 -3.34
N SER A 145 6.37 -25.01 -2.09
CA SER A 145 5.57 -24.38 -1.05
C SER A 145 5.34 -22.87 -1.29
N PRO A 146 6.35 -22.02 -1.61
CA PRO A 146 6.12 -20.62 -1.94
C PRO A 146 5.22 -20.43 -3.16
N ILE A 147 5.41 -21.27 -4.20
CA ILE A 147 4.62 -21.20 -5.43
C ILE A 147 3.15 -21.50 -5.13
N LEU A 148 2.85 -22.52 -4.35
CA LEU A 148 1.48 -22.88 -3.98
C LEU A 148 0.78 -21.71 -3.26
N PHE A 149 1.43 -21.14 -2.23
CA PHE A 149 0.85 -20.01 -1.50
C PHE A 149 0.71 -18.77 -2.34
N GLN A 150 1.64 -18.51 -3.27
CA GLN A 150 1.51 -17.41 -4.24
C GLN A 150 0.31 -17.63 -5.18
N ILE A 151 0.10 -18.84 -5.68
CA ILE A 151 -1.05 -19.17 -6.53
C ILE A 151 -2.36 -18.94 -5.77
N VAL A 152 -2.44 -19.40 -4.51
CA VAL A 152 -3.63 -19.18 -3.67
C VAL A 152 -3.85 -17.66 -3.46
N PHE A 153 -2.82 -16.89 -3.15
CA PHE A 153 -2.93 -15.44 -3.01
C PHE A 153 -3.44 -14.78 -4.30
N MET A 154 -2.85 -15.14 -5.44
CA MET A 154 -3.27 -14.60 -6.74
C MET A 154 -4.70 -15.01 -7.11
N ALA A 155 -5.12 -16.21 -6.77
CA ALA A 155 -6.51 -16.67 -6.99
C ALA A 155 -7.50 -15.82 -6.17
N LEU A 156 -7.17 -15.49 -4.91
CA LEU A 156 -7.98 -14.57 -4.10
C LEU A 156 -8.06 -13.16 -4.71
N CYS A 157 -6.94 -12.64 -5.21
CA CYS A 157 -6.93 -11.35 -5.90
C CYS A 157 -7.81 -11.36 -7.17
N VAL A 158 -7.69 -12.41 -7.99
CA VAL A 158 -8.49 -12.59 -9.19
C VAL A 158 -9.98 -12.69 -8.84
N TYR A 159 -10.32 -13.43 -7.79
CA TYR A 159 -11.70 -13.55 -7.31
C TYR A 159 -12.30 -12.18 -6.98
N VAL A 160 -11.57 -11.32 -6.27
CA VAL A 160 -12.05 -9.97 -5.96
C VAL A 160 -12.22 -9.12 -7.22
N ILE A 161 -11.26 -9.16 -8.14
CA ILE A 161 -11.26 -8.32 -9.35
C ILE A 161 -12.36 -8.72 -10.34
N VAL A 162 -12.62 -10.02 -10.50
CA VAL A 162 -13.67 -10.52 -11.42
C VAL A 162 -15.07 -10.07 -11.00
N ASN A 163 -15.30 -9.81 -9.71
CA ASN A 163 -16.56 -9.26 -9.22
C ASN A 163 -16.72 -7.73 -9.49
N GLY A 164 -15.77 -7.11 -10.19
CA GLY A 164 -15.84 -5.70 -10.60
C GLY A 164 -15.45 -4.70 -9.51
N VAL A 165 -15.72 -3.43 -9.78
CA VAL A 165 -15.30 -2.34 -8.90
C VAL A 165 -16.18 -2.24 -7.67
N LYS A 166 -17.50 -2.23 -7.86
CA LYS A 166 -18.46 -2.03 -6.76
C LYS A 166 -18.58 -3.27 -5.89
N ASP A 167 -18.87 -4.42 -6.48
CA ASP A 167 -19.18 -5.65 -5.74
C ASP A 167 -17.91 -6.42 -5.34
N GLY A 168 -16.81 -6.21 -6.06
CA GLY A 168 -15.49 -6.74 -5.73
C GLY A 168 -14.69 -5.77 -4.87
N ILE A 169 -13.97 -4.85 -5.49
CA ILE A 169 -12.95 -4.02 -4.83
C ILE A 169 -13.55 -3.17 -3.71
N GLU A 170 -14.66 -2.47 -3.95
CA GLU A 170 -15.27 -1.58 -2.95
C GLU A 170 -15.76 -2.35 -1.72
N ASN A 171 -16.50 -3.44 -1.94
CA ASN A 171 -17.08 -4.20 -0.83
C ASN A 171 -16.00 -4.86 0.03
N TRP A 172 -14.97 -5.45 -0.58
CA TRP A 172 -13.85 -6.02 0.16
C TRP A 172 -13.04 -4.95 0.91
N SER A 173 -12.81 -3.78 0.31
CA SER A 173 -12.12 -2.68 0.99
C SER A 173 -12.90 -2.16 2.19
N LYS A 174 -14.23 -2.08 2.13
CA LYS A 174 -15.09 -1.67 3.26
C LYS A 174 -15.00 -2.62 4.45
N ILE A 175 -14.67 -3.88 4.22
CA ILE A 175 -14.52 -4.87 5.29
C ILE A 175 -13.07 -4.90 5.78
N MET A 176 -12.11 -5.00 4.85
CA MET A 176 -10.71 -5.23 5.21
C MET A 176 -10.04 -4.00 5.83
N MET A 177 -10.37 -2.77 5.36
CA MET A 177 -9.75 -1.57 5.90
C MET A 177 -10.05 -1.33 7.38
N PRO A 178 -11.31 -1.39 7.86
CA PRO A 178 -11.58 -1.31 9.30
C PRO A 178 -10.89 -2.43 10.10
N ILE A 179 -10.85 -3.66 9.57
CA ILE A 179 -10.21 -4.77 10.27
C ILE A 179 -8.72 -4.50 10.47
N ILE A 180 -8.00 -4.06 9.42
CA ILE A 180 -6.57 -3.79 9.55
C ILE A 180 -6.28 -2.64 10.51
N ILE A 181 -7.10 -1.58 10.49
CA ILE A 181 -6.98 -0.45 11.41
C ILE A 181 -7.13 -0.93 12.86
N VAL A 182 -8.18 -1.71 13.16
CA VAL A 182 -8.42 -2.25 14.51
C VAL A 182 -7.27 -3.16 14.94
N LEU A 183 -6.78 -4.05 14.06
CA LEU A 183 -5.65 -4.92 14.36
C LEU A 183 -4.38 -4.14 14.68
N LEU A 184 -4.09 -3.09 13.91
CA LEU A 184 -2.92 -2.23 14.16
C LEU A 184 -3.04 -1.49 15.49
N PHE A 185 -4.22 -0.96 15.85
CA PHE A 185 -4.45 -0.36 17.17
C PHE A 185 -4.21 -1.37 18.30
N VAL A 186 -4.71 -2.59 18.17
CA VAL A 186 -4.46 -3.65 19.16
C VAL A 186 -2.96 -3.94 19.29
N LEU A 187 -2.25 -4.03 18.18
CA LEU A 187 -0.80 -4.24 18.16
C LEU A 187 -0.04 -3.06 18.77
N ALA A 188 -0.45 -1.81 18.47
CA ALA A 188 0.16 -0.61 19.05
C ALA A 188 -0.01 -0.57 20.58
N ILE A 189 -1.23 -0.81 21.08
CA ILE A 189 -1.49 -0.89 22.53
C ILE A 189 -0.63 -1.99 23.15
N ARG A 190 -0.55 -3.16 22.51
CA ARG A 190 0.30 -4.26 22.98
C ARG A 190 1.77 -3.89 22.97
N GLY A 191 2.26 -3.24 21.92
CA GLY A 191 3.64 -2.76 21.81
C GLY A 191 4.03 -1.81 22.94
N LEU A 192 3.13 -0.87 23.30
CA LEU A 192 3.37 0.06 24.41
C LEU A 192 3.42 -0.62 25.79
N THR A 193 2.75 -1.77 25.95
CA THR A 193 2.79 -2.53 27.21
C THR A 193 4.00 -3.45 27.36
N LEU A 194 4.82 -3.58 26.32
CA LEU A 194 6.04 -4.39 26.38
C LEU A 194 7.21 -3.63 27.00
N PRO A 195 8.18 -4.33 27.60
CA PRO A 195 9.45 -3.72 28.02
C PRO A 195 10.09 -2.97 26.84
N GLY A 196 10.47 -1.71 27.03
CA GLY A 196 11.02 -0.86 25.95
C GLY A 196 10.00 -0.14 25.07
N GLY A 197 8.69 -0.35 25.25
CA GLY A 197 7.64 0.31 24.44
C GLY A 197 7.71 1.84 24.49
N ILE A 198 8.03 2.42 25.65
CA ILE A 198 8.23 3.87 25.81
C ILE A 198 9.46 4.37 25.03
N ASP A 199 10.53 3.58 24.97
CA ASP A 199 11.72 3.95 24.20
C ASP A 199 11.47 3.86 22.70
N GLY A 200 10.68 2.90 22.26
CA GLY A 200 10.15 2.85 20.89
C GLY A 200 9.31 4.10 20.55
N LEU A 201 8.45 4.56 21.46
CA LEU A 201 7.67 5.79 21.29
C LEU A 201 8.58 7.02 21.19
N LYS A 202 9.60 7.13 22.06
CA LYS A 202 10.60 8.22 21.97
C LYS A 202 11.32 8.19 20.63
N PHE A 203 11.72 7.02 20.15
CA PHE A 203 12.38 6.86 18.85
C PHE A 203 11.51 7.35 17.69
N LEU A 204 10.20 7.11 17.76
CA LEU A 204 9.23 7.51 16.74
C LEU A 204 8.93 9.03 16.76
N PHE A 205 9.03 9.71 17.91
CA PHE A 205 8.62 11.10 18.07
C PHE A 205 9.75 12.08 18.37
N LEU A 206 10.93 11.62 18.78
CA LEU A 206 12.09 12.48 19.02
C LEU A 206 13.05 12.45 17.81
N PRO A 207 13.10 13.50 16.97
CA PRO A 207 13.88 13.49 15.75
C PRO A 207 15.39 13.55 16.02
N ARG A 208 16.14 12.65 15.35
CA ARG A 208 17.60 12.61 15.36
C ARG A 208 18.12 13.03 13.99
N PHE A 209 18.25 14.33 13.78
CA PHE A 209 18.65 14.89 12.48
C PHE A 209 20.11 14.61 12.12
N ASP A 210 20.95 14.31 13.10
CA ASP A 210 22.34 13.88 12.93
C ASP A 210 22.47 12.51 12.23
N GLU A 211 21.46 11.68 12.31
CA GLU A 211 21.37 10.39 11.60
C GLU A 211 20.74 10.49 10.21
N LEU A 212 20.18 11.65 9.84
CA LEU A 212 19.50 11.84 8.57
C LEU A 212 20.52 12.11 7.45
N THR A 213 20.62 11.19 6.50
CA THR A 213 21.52 11.32 5.35
C THR A 213 20.78 11.84 4.10
N ALA A 214 21.54 12.33 3.10
CA ALA A 214 20.98 12.71 1.80
C ALA A 214 20.29 11.51 1.11
N SER A 215 20.85 10.31 1.27
CA SER A 215 20.24 9.08 0.76
C SER A 215 18.90 8.76 1.45
N ALA A 216 18.77 9.04 2.74
CA ALA A 216 17.51 8.87 3.47
C ALA A 216 16.41 9.79 2.92
N ILE A 217 16.72 11.01 2.50
CA ILE A 217 15.77 11.95 1.88
C ILE A 217 15.27 11.38 0.53
N VAL A 218 16.17 10.90 -0.31
CA VAL A 218 15.80 10.26 -1.59
C VAL A 218 14.95 9.00 -1.35
N LEU A 219 15.32 8.22 -0.33
CA LEU A 219 14.57 7.03 0.06
C LEU A 219 13.15 7.38 0.56
N ALA A 220 13.01 8.44 1.37
CA ALA A 220 11.71 8.94 1.82
C ALA A 220 10.83 9.37 0.64
N LEU A 221 11.39 10.09 -0.33
CA LEU A 221 10.68 10.46 -1.56
C LEU A 221 10.26 9.23 -2.35
N GLY A 222 11.17 8.30 -2.62
CA GLY A 222 10.85 7.05 -3.34
C GLY A 222 9.80 6.21 -2.62
N HIS A 223 9.88 6.15 -1.28
CA HIS A 223 8.88 5.43 -0.49
C HIS A 223 7.51 6.10 -0.52
N SER A 224 7.44 7.45 -0.58
CA SER A 224 6.17 8.18 -0.71
C SER A 224 5.44 7.88 -2.03
N PHE A 225 6.18 7.68 -3.12
CA PHE A 225 5.60 7.23 -4.39
C PHE A 225 5.06 5.80 -4.30
N PHE A 226 5.84 4.92 -3.67
CA PHE A 226 5.47 3.52 -3.53
C PHE A 226 4.21 3.35 -2.66
N THR A 227 4.14 3.99 -1.49
CA THR A 227 3.02 3.84 -0.57
C THR A 227 1.72 4.39 -1.15
N LEU A 228 1.75 5.54 -1.83
CA LEU A 228 0.58 6.14 -2.46
C LEU A 228 0.24 5.53 -3.84
N SER A 229 0.95 4.49 -4.26
CA SER A 229 0.75 3.83 -5.56
C SER A 229 0.82 4.80 -6.75
N LEU A 230 1.75 5.79 -6.70
CA LEU A 230 1.92 6.83 -7.72
C LEU A 230 2.79 6.38 -8.88
N GLY A 231 2.53 6.91 -10.07
CA GLY A 231 3.31 6.65 -11.28
C GLY A 231 3.02 5.28 -11.92
N MET A 232 2.26 4.42 -11.28
CA MET A 232 1.92 3.08 -11.79
C MET A 232 0.49 2.97 -12.37
N GLY A 233 -0.17 4.11 -12.55
CA GLY A 233 -1.51 4.18 -13.14
C GLY A 233 -2.65 3.71 -12.25
N THR A 234 -2.38 3.31 -11.02
CA THR A 234 -3.41 2.83 -10.08
C THR A 234 -4.39 3.94 -9.72
N MET A 235 -3.91 5.11 -9.34
CA MET A 235 -4.76 6.25 -8.97
C MET A 235 -5.49 6.83 -10.19
N ILE A 236 -4.91 6.76 -11.40
CA ILE A 236 -5.62 7.06 -12.66
C ILE A 236 -6.77 6.07 -12.86
N THR A 237 -6.53 4.79 -12.67
CA THR A 237 -7.55 3.74 -12.81
C THR A 237 -8.68 3.95 -11.81
N TYR A 238 -8.39 4.16 -10.53
CA TYR A 238 -9.41 4.41 -9.50
C TYR A 238 -10.16 5.73 -9.76
N GLY A 239 -9.43 6.77 -10.16
CA GLY A 239 -10.01 8.05 -10.59
C GLY A 239 -10.98 7.91 -11.76
N SER A 240 -10.72 6.95 -12.66
CA SER A 240 -11.56 6.75 -13.85
C SER A 240 -12.98 6.21 -13.56
N TYR A 241 -13.20 5.67 -12.38
CA TYR A 241 -14.51 5.23 -11.89
C TYR A 241 -15.21 6.28 -11.00
N LEU A 242 -14.61 7.49 -10.85
CA LEU A 242 -15.19 8.58 -10.06
C LEU A 242 -16.29 9.32 -10.83
N ASN A 243 -17.31 9.71 -10.07
CA ASN A 243 -18.32 10.63 -10.57
C ASN A 243 -17.72 12.03 -10.77
N LYS A 244 -18.11 12.73 -11.84
CA LYS A 244 -17.62 14.08 -12.18
C LYS A 244 -17.86 15.13 -11.09
N LYS A 245 -18.87 14.93 -10.22
CA LYS A 245 -19.22 15.86 -9.13
C LYS A 245 -18.36 15.69 -7.87
N GLN A 246 -17.52 14.64 -7.78
CA GLN A 246 -16.77 14.35 -6.58
C GLN A 246 -15.60 15.33 -6.37
N ASN A 247 -15.44 15.83 -5.15
CA ASN A 247 -14.33 16.71 -4.80
C ASN A 247 -13.02 15.89 -4.68
N LEU A 248 -12.08 16.10 -5.61
CA LEU A 248 -10.83 15.34 -5.67
C LEU A 248 -9.89 15.67 -4.51
N LEU A 249 -9.77 16.96 -4.15
CA LEU A 249 -8.91 17.38 -3.06
C LEU A 249 -9.33 16.71 -1.74
N ASN A 250 -10.63 16.77 -1.43
CA ASN A 250 -11.15 16.12 -0.22
C ASN A 250 -10.91 14.61 -0.24
N SER A 251 -11.08 13.96 -1.39
CA SER A 251 -10.83 12.53 -1.53
C SER A 251 -9.35 12.18 -1.36
N ALA A 252 -8.45 12.94 -1.98
CA ALA A 252 -7.01 12.76 -1.85
C ALA A 252 -6.52 12.96 -0.41
N LEU A 253 -7.02 14.00 0.27
CA LEU A 253 -6.68 14.26 1.68
C LEU A 253 -7.10 13.10 2.59
N TRP A 254 -8.30 12.52 2.39
CA TRP A 254 -8.73 11.37 3.18
C TRP A 254 -7.90 10.11 2.90
N VAL A 255 -7.53 9.86 1.64
CA VAL A 255 -6.66 8.74 1.28
C VAL A 255 -5.30 8.88 1.96
N ILE A 256 -4.68 10.06 1.88
CA ILE A 256 -3.41 10.35 2.52
C ILE A 256 -3.51 10.30 4.04
N ALA A 257 -4.56 10.86 4.63
CA ALA A 257 -4.76 10.83 6.08
C ALA A 257 -4.86 9.39 6.60
N LEU A 258 -5.56 8.50 5.88
CA LEU A 258 -5.65 7.09 6.24
C LEU A 258 -4.29 6.39 6.08
N ASP A 259 -3.56 6.63 4.98
CA ASP A 259 -2.23 6.07 4.76
C ASP A 259 -1.26 6.50 5.87
N LEU A 260 -1.19 7.80 6.16
CA LEU A 260 -0.31 8.35 7.18
C LEU A 260 -0.71 7.97 8.61
N SER A 261 -2.00 7.77 8.88
CA SER A 261 -2.43 7.34 10.22
C SER A 261 -1.82 6.01 10.60
N LEU A 262 -1.65 5.11 9.65
CA LEU A 262 -1.19 3.74 9.89
C LEU A 262 0.31 3.64 10.17
N ILE A 263 1.11 4.58 9.69
CA ILE A 263 2.55 4.61 10.02
C ILE A 263 2.82 5.11 11.45
N HIS A 264 1.83 5.76 12.10
CA HIS A 264 1.92 6.25 13.46
C HIS A 264 1.24 5.31 14.49
N ILE A 265 0.45 4.36 14.01
CA ILE A 265 -0.15 3.30 14.81
C ILE A 265 0.82 2.15 14.97
#